data_ac435234ea9b62bb8cb0e5e129c3273f
#
_entry.id   ac435234ea9b62bb8cb0e5e129c3273f
#
_cell.length_a   1.000
_cell.length_b   1.000
_cell.length_c   1.000
_cell.angle_alpha   90.00
_cell.angle_beta   90.00
_cell.angle_gamma   90.00
#
_symmetry.space_group_name_H-M   'P 1'
#
loop_
_entity.id
_entity.type
_entity.pdbx_description
1 polymer ?
#
loop_
_entity_poly.entity_id
_entity_poly.type
_entity_poly.pdbx_seq_one_letter_code
_entity_poly.pdbx_strand_id
1 'polypeptide(L)'
;MERGSYGGAKRALKLQQVWAIRFWLDREGRLRDRAMFDLAIDSKLRGCDVVKVKIGDLVSGGRVRSRAIVVQQKTSRPVQFELLEPSRGSILAWLERRGGTLDEFVFPSRIDHADHISTRQYARLVDEWVTGIGLRSEDYGTHSLRRTKAAIIYKHTGNLRAVQILLGHTKIESTVRYLGVDVEDALALAEGTEV
;
A
#
# COMPACT_ATOMS: atom_id res chain seq x y z
N MET A 1 -8.53 -8.95 -36.13
CA MET A 1 -8.38 -7.55 -35.62
C MET A 1 -8.26 -7.63 -34.12
N GLU A 2 -7.04 -7.85 -33.64
CA GLU A 2 -6.76 -7.96 -32.20
C GLU A 2 -6.72 -6.55 -31.61
N ARG A 3 -7.64 -6.27 -30.70
CA ARG A 3 -7.57 -5.06 -29.87
C ARG A 3 -6.50 -5.28 -28.82
N GLY A 4 -5.32 -4.69 -29.04
CA GLY A 4 -4.27 -4.63 -28.03
C GLY A 4 -4.84 -4.01 -26.76
N SER A 5 -4.85 -4.77 -25.67
CA SER A 5 -5.15 -4.33 -24.33
C SER A 5 -4.07 -3.33 -23.90
N TYR A 6 -4.33 -2.04 -24.08
CA TYR A 6 -3.61 -1.00 -23.35
C TYR A 6 -3.96 -1.18 -21.87
N GLY A 7 -3.06 -1.79 -21.13
CA GLY A 7 -3.18 -1.94 -19.67
C GLY A 7 -3.24 -0.56 -19.01
N GLY A 8 -4.45 -0.03 -18.86
CA GLY A 8 -4.70 1.21 -18.15
C GLY A 8 -4.11 1.16 -16.73
N ALA A 9 -3.71 2.31 -16.19
CA ALA A 9 -3.17 2.39 -14.86
C ALA A 9 -4.16 1.79 -13.84
N LYS A 10 -3.68 0.86 -13.00
CA LYS A 10 -4.52 0.21 -11.97
C LYS A 10 -5.19 1.26 -11.07
N ARG A 11 -6.48 1.09 -10.78
CA ARG A 11 -7.29 2.02 -10.01
C ARG A 11 -6.88 2.06 -8.54
N ALA A 12 -7.02 3.21 -7.88
CA ALA A 12 -6.97 3.30 -6.43
C ALA A 12 -8.26 2.72 -5.83
N LEU A 13 -8.16 2.13 -4.65
CA LEU A 13 -9.34 1.70 -3.88
C LEU A 13 -10.05 2.93 -3.31
N LYS A 14 -11.38 2.88 -3.25
CA LYS A 14 -12.18 3.82 -2.47
C LYS A 14 -12.10 3.48 -0.99
N LEU A 15 -12.31 4.45 -0.10
CA LEU A 15 -12.28 4.25 1.35
C LEU A 15 -13.20 3.09 1.80
N GLN A 16 -14.40 3.02 1.25
CA GLN A 16 -15.34 1.92 1.53
C GLN A 16 -14.81 0.56 1.12
N GLN A 17 -14.07 0.47 0.01
CA GLN A 17 -13.45 -0.78 -0.45
C GLN A 17 -12.28 -1.20 0.45
N VAL A 18 -11.51 -0.24 0.97
CA VAL A 18 -10.47 -0.53 1.98
C VAL A 18 -11.08 -1.19 3.21
N TRP A 19 -12.18 -0.65 3.73
CA TRP A 19 -12.88 -1.23 4.88
C TRP A 19 -13.54 -2.57 4.55
N ALA A 20 -14.08 -2.74 3.35
CA ALA A 20 -14.65 -4.01 2.90
C ALA A 20 -13.59 -5.13 2.86
N ILE A 21 -12.40 -4.85 2.33
CA ILE A 21 -11.27 -5.81 2.33
C ILE A 21 -10.85 -6.14 3.76
N ARG A 22 -10.69 -5.14 4.63
CA ARG A 22 -10.36 -5.34 6.05
C ARG A 22 -11.35 -6.28 6.73
N PHE A 23 -12.63 -5.98 6.60
CA PHE A 23 -13.70 -6.78 7.18
C PHE A 23 -13.71 -8.21 6.63
N TRP A 24 -13.54 -8.37 5.32
CA TRP A 24 -13.47 -9.68 4.69
C TRP A 24 -12.28 -10.49 5.22
N LEU A 25 -11.09 -9.90 5.31
CA LEU A 25 -9.89 -10.55 5.84
C LEU A 25 -10.03 -10.96 7.32
N ASP A 26 -10.67 -10.11 8.13
CA ASP A 26 -10.96 -10.40 9.55
C ASP A 26 -11.94 -11.58 9.68
N ARG A 27 -13.02 -11.57 8.90
CA ARG A 27 -14.01 -12.64 8.88
C ARG A 27 -13.40 -13.99 8.46
N GLU A 28 -12.50 -13.97 7.50
CA GLU A 28 -11.78 -15.17 7.03
C GLU A 28 -10.60 -15.57 7.95
N GLY A 29 -10.36 -14.88 9.04
CA GLY A 29 -9.26 -15.15 10.00
C GLY A 29 -7.86 -15.01 9.40
N ARG A 30 -7.69 -14.18 8.36
CA ARG A 30 -6.45 -14.07 7.58
C ARG A 30 -5.51 -13.01 8.17
N LEU A 31 -5.00 -13.25 9.39
CA LEU A 31 -4.18 -12.28 10.15
C LEU A 31 -2.96 -11.76 9.35
N ARG A 32 -2.20 -12.66 8.71
CA ARG A 32 -1.04 -12.26 7.89
C ARG A 32 -1.43 -11.31 6.78
N ASP A 33 -2.46 -11.65 6.06
CA ASP A 33 -2.91 -10.91 4.89
C ASP A 33 -3.51 -9.57 5.29
N ARG A 34 -4.21 -9.53 6.43
CA ARG A 34 -4.72 -8.29 7.03
C ARG A 34 -3.58 -7.34 7.39
N ALA A 35 -2.53 -7.83 8.06
CA ALA A 35 -1.35 -7.04 8.38
C ALA A 35 -0.63 -6.54 7.12
N MET A 36 -0.49 -7.40 6.08
CA MET A 36 0.14 -7.04 4.82
C MET A 36 -0.66 -5.99 4.05
N PHE A 37 -1.97 -6.12 4.00
CA PHE A 37 -2.87 -5.15 3.38
C PHE A 37 -2.77 -3.79 4.07
N ASP A 38 -2.89 -3.75 5.39
CA ASP A 38 -2.82 -2.52 6.17
C ASP A 38 -1.46 -1.83 6.06
N LEU A 39 -0.36 -2.60 6.15
CA LEU A 39 0.99 -2.07 5.91
C LEU A 39 1.11 -1.45 4.52
N ALA A 40 0.62 -2.13 3.48
CA ALA A 40 0.70 -1.64 2.10
C ALA A 40 -0.08 -0.32 1.91
N ILE A 41 -1.26 -0.20 2.51
CA ILE A 41 -2.08 1.03 2.47
C ILE A 41 -1.36 2.18 3.18
N ASP A 42 -0.91 1.98 4.42
CA ASP A 42 -0.31 3.06 5.21
C ASP A 42 1.07 3.45 4.70
N SER A 43 1.93 2.49 4.41
CA SER A 43 3.31 2.76 3.99
C SER A 43 3.42 3.36 2.60
N LYS A 44 2.45 3.09 1.74
CA LYS A 44 2.52 3.49 0.31
C LYS A 44 3.78 2.95 -0.38
N LEU A 45 4.39 1.88 0.13
CA LEU A 45 5.56 1.23 -0.42
C LEU A 45 5.26 0.51 -1.73
N ARG A 46 6.27 0.29 -2.55
CA ARG A 46 6.16 -0.61 -3.72
C ARG A 46 6.03 -2.05 -3.25
N GLY A 47 5.40 -2.90 -4.02
CA GLY A 47 5.23 -4.31 -3.67
C GLY A 47 6.56 -5.03 -3.34
N CYS A 48 7.63 -4.71 -4.07
CA CYS A 48 8.96 -5.25 -3.78
C CYS A 48 9.54 -4.78 -2.43
N ASP A 49 9.15 -3.61 -1.96
CA ASP A 49 9.56 -3.10 -0.65
C ASP A 49 8.66 -3.68 0.47
N VAL A 50 7.34 -3.78 0.25
CA VAL A 50 6.40 -4.35 1.23
C VAL A 50 6.79 -5.78 1.64
N VAL A 51 7.14 -6.63 0.66
CA VAL A 51 7.48 -8.03 0.95
C VAL A 51 8.79 -8.19 1.72
N LYS A 52 9.69 -7.20 1.65
CA LYS A 52 11.02 -7.23 2.28
C LYS A 52 11.13 -6.45 3.60
N VAL A 53 10.02 -5.92 4.10
CA VAL A 53 10.02 -5.25 5.41
C VAL A 53 10.39 -6.25 6.50
N LYS A 54 11.34 -5.87 7.35
CA LYS A 54 11.76 -6.64 8.51
C LYS A 54 10.99 -6.25 9.76
N ILE A 55 10.90 -7.15 10.72
CA ILE A 55 10.24 -6.87 12.00
C ILE A 55 10.86 -5.67 12.68
N GLY A 56 12.21 -5.55 12.68
CA GLY A 56 12.93 -4.42 13.26
C GLY A 56 12.67 -3.07 12.59
N ASP A 57 12.19 -3.05 11.33
CA ASP A 57 11.77 -1.81 10.69
C ASP A 57 10.49 -1.24 11.33
N LEU A 58 9.60 -2.13 11.81
CA LEU A 58 8.29 -1.77 12.33
C LEU A 58 8.20 -1.81 13.85
N VAL A 59 9.07 -2.54 14.54
CA VAL A 59 9.00 -2.79 15.98
C VAL A 59 10.20 -2.19 16.71
N SER A 60 9.95 -1.60 17.87
CA SER A 60 10.97 -1.11 18.79
C SER A 60 10.45 -1.21 20.21
N GLY A 61 11.28 -1.71 21.14
CA GLY A 61 10.89 -1.86 22.54
C GLY A 61 9.62 -2.70 22.74
N GLY A 62 9.44 -3.75 21.93
CA GLY A 62 8.26 -4.62 22.00
C GLY A 62 6.95 -4.00 21.46
N ARG A 63 7.00 -2.82 20.85
CA ARG A 63 5.81 -2.12 20.33
C ARG A 63 5.94 -1.81 18.85
N VAL A 64 4.83 -1.91 18.12
CA VAL A 64 4.76 -1.43 16.74
C VAL A 64 4.83 0.10 16.72
N ARG A 65 5.77 0.62 15.94
CA ARG A 65 6.03 2.06 15.82
C ARG A 65 4.84 2.78 15.17
N SER A 66 4.60 4.04 15.53
CA SER A 66 3.66 4.92 14.83
C SER A 66 4.26 5.48 13.52
N ARG A 67 5.60 5.49 13.40
CA ARG A 67 6.34 5.87 12.18
C ARG A 67 7.48 4.90 11.95
N ALA A 68 7.70 4.55 10.70
CA ALA A 68 8.78 3.65 10.28
C ALA A 68 9.53 4.24 9.09
N ILE A 69 10.76 3.77 8.87
CA ILE A 69 11.62 4.17 7.74
C ILE A 69 12.08 2.89 7.05
N VAL A 70 11.92 2.86 5.73
CA VAL A 70 12.41 1.76 4.88
C VAL A 70 13.19 2.34 3.71
N VAL A 71 14.33 1.74 3.38
CA VAL A 71 15.08 2.10 2.19
C VAL A 71 14.49 1.40 0.98
N GLN A 72 13.97 2.17 0.03
CA GLN A 72 13.37 1.64 -1.20
C GLN A 72 14.41 0.99 -2.10
N GLN A 73 14.16 -0.23 -2.58
CA GLN A 73 15.09 -0.98 -3.42
C GLN A 73 15.36 -0.30 -4.77
N LYS A 74 14.32 0.19 -5.41
CA LYS A 74 14.45 0.79 -6.76
C LYS A 74 15.23 2.12 -6.77
N THR A 75 15.18 2.88 -5.68
CA THR A 75 15.74 4.24 -5.63
C THR A 75 16.87 4.38 -4.62
N SER A 76 17.11 3.36 -3.79
CA SER A 76 18.06 3.36 -2.67
C SER A 76 17.84 4.55 -1.72
N ARG A 77 16.63 5.07 -1.64
CA ARG A 77 16.27 6.23 -0.79
C ARG A 77 15.42 5.81 0.39
N PRO A 78 15.67 6.39 1.58
CA PRO A 78 14.79 6.19 2.71
C PRO A 78 13.45 6.87 2.45
N VAL A 79 12.38 6.16 2.79
CA VAL A 79 11.01 6.70 2.83
C VAL A 79 10.46 6.48 4.22
N GLN A 80 10.00 7.56 4.82
CA GLN A 80 9.33 7.53 6.11
C GLN A 80 7.82 7.46 5.88
N PHE A 81 7.14 6.65 6.68
CA PHE A 81 5.70 6.51 6.63
C PHE A 81 5.11 6.33 8.02
N GLU A 82 3.85 6.65 8.13
CA GLU A 82 3.06 6.47 9.34
C GLU A 82 2.34 5.12 9.34
N LEU A 83 2.12 4.57 10.53
CA LEU A 83 1.27 3.41 10.78
C LEU A 83 0.12 3.86 11.71
N LEU A 84 -1.08 3.86 11.17
CA LEU A 84 -2.29 4.21 11.91
C LEU A 84 -2.73 3.04 12.81
N GLU A 85 -3.67 3.31 13.72
CA GLU A 85 -4.11 2.31 14.71
C GLU A 85 -4.58 0.99 14.09
N PRO A 86 -5.41 0.98 13.01
CA PRO A 86 -5.80 -0.29 12.40
C PRO A 86 -4.62 -1.11 11.90
N SER A 87 -3.59 -0.44 11.35
CA SER A 87 -2.39 -1.11 10.83
C SER A 87 -1.49 -1.61 11.96
N ARG A 88 -1.33 -0.83 13.02
CA ARG A 88 -0.53 -1.26 14.19
C ARG A 88 -1.16 -2.47 14.86
N GLY A 89 -2.48 -2.45 15.05
CA GLY A 89 -3.21 -3.56 15.64
C GLY A 89 -3.11 -4.84 14.82
N SER A 90 -3.30 -4.77 13.49
CA SER A 90 -3.21 -5.94 12.62
C SER A 90 -1.78 -6.49 12.51
N ILE A 91 -0.77 -5.60 12.46
CA ILE A 91 0.64 -6.00 12.46
C ILE A 91 0.98 -6.69 13.78
N LEU A 92 0.58 -6.12 14.92
CA LEU A 92 0.82 -6.71 16.25
C LEU A 92 0.20 -8.10 16.35
N ALA A 93 -1.09 -8.25 16.00
CA ALA A 93 -1.78 -9.53 16.04
C ALA A 93 -1.11 -10.59 15.16
N TRP A 94 -0.62 -10.21 13.99
CA TRP A 94 0.15 -11.09 13.13
C TRP A 94 1.49 -11.49 13.76
N LEU A 95 2.25 -10.54 14.32
CA LEU A 95 3.55 -10.79 14.93
C LEU A 95 3.44 -11.66 16.20
N GLU A 96 2.42 -11.47 17.02
CA GLU A 96 2.12 -12.32 18.17
C GLU A 96 1.84 -13.77 17.73
N ARG A 97 1.12 -13.95 16.62
CA ARG A 97 0.81 -15.27 16.07
C ARG A 97 2.02 -15.98 15.46
N ARG A 98 2.87 -15.22 14.71
CA ARG A 98 4.01 -15.81 14.00
C ARG A 98 5.27 -15.93 14.86
N GLY A 99 5.46 -15.03 15.82
CA GLY A 99 6.74 -14.85 16.51
C GLY A 99 7.83 -14.27 15.60
N GLY A 100 9.08 -14.53 15.94
CA GLY A 100 10.26 -14.15 15.15
C GLY A 100 11.13 -13.09 15.79
N THR A 101 12.32 -12.90 15.21
CA THR A 101 13.32 -11.93 15.66
C THR A 101 13.29 -10.66 14.79
N LEU A 102 13.94 -9.58 15.25
CA LEU A 102 13.94 -8.29 14.55
C LEU A 102 14.56 -8.35 13.15
N ASP A 103 15.44 -9.31 12.90
CA ASP A 103 16.13 -9.48 11.62
C ASP A 103 15.30 -10.23 10.57
N GLU A 104 14.23 -10.87 11.01
CA GLU A 104 13.37 -11.65 10.12
C GLU A 104 12.39 -10.75 9.36
N PHE A 105 11.95 -11.24 8.19
CA PHE A 105 10.92 -10.58 7.40
C PHE A 105 9.56 -10.64 8.11
N VAL A 106 8.77 -9.57 8.04
CA VAL A 106 7.41 -9.55 8.58
C VAL A 106 6.54 -10.62 7.90
N PHE A 107 6.75 -10.84 6.61
CA PHE A 107 5.99 -11.79 5.78
C PHE A 107 6.91 -12.84 5.16
N PRO A 108 7.30 -13.89 5.92
CA PRO A 108 8.17 -14.92 5.41
C PRO A 108 7.50 -15.78 4.34
N SER A 109 8.30 -16.37 3.47
CA SER A 109 7.88 -17.41 2.55
C SER A 109 7.43 -18.66 3.34
N ARG A 110 6.44 -19.39 2.79
CA ARG A 110 6.00 -20.66 3.38
C ARG A 110 6.95 -21.83 3.05
N ILE A 111 7.78 -21.68 2.02
CA ILE A 111 8.71 -22.72 1.56
C ILE A 111 10.06 -22.57 2.26
N ASP A 112 10.56 -21.33 2.31
CA ASP A 112 11.80 -20.99 3.00
C ASP A 112 11.53 -19.82 3.94
N HIS A 113 11.46 -20.10 5.23
CA HIS A 113 11.14 -19.10 6.25
C HIS A 113 12.25 -18.07 6.45
N ALA A 114 13.46 -18.33 5.96
CA ALA A 114 14.56 -17.37 5.96
C ALA A 114 14.40 -16.31 4.87
N ASP A 115 13.55 -16.55 3.86
CA ASP A 115 13.25 -15.62 2.79
C ASP A 115 11.84 -15.01 2.95
N HIS A 116 11.61 -13.91 2.26
CA HIS A 116 10.32 -13.23 2.23
C HIS A 116 9.35 -13.84 1.20
N ILE A 117 8.06 -13.58 1.37
CA ILE A 117 7.06 -13.88 0.34
C ILE A 117 7.44 -13.20 -0.99
N SER A 118 7.31 -13.91 -2.10
CA SER A 118 7.63 -13.33 -3.41
C SER A 118 6.63 -12.24 -3.84
N THR A 119 7.09 -11.28 -4.64
CA THR A 119 6.21 -10.25 -5.22
C THR A 119 5.09 -10.85 -6.07
N ARG A 120 5.35 -11.99 -6.72
CA ARG A 120 4.35 -12.73 -7.49
C ARG A 120 3.25 -13.31 -6.59
N GLN A 121 3.64 -13.89 -5.45
CA GLN A 121 2.67 -14.39 -4.48
C GLN A 121 1.88 -13.26 -3.84
N TYR A 122 2.54 -12.13 -3.52
CA TYR A 122 1.86 -10.94 -3.04
C TYR A 122 0.82 -10.41 -4.04
N ALA A 123 1.15 -10.38 -5.34
CA ALA A 123 0.20 -9.98 -6.37
C ALA A 123 -1.05 -10.89 -6.39
N ARG A 124 -0.85 -12.22 -6.30
CA ARG A 124 -1.97 -13.18 -6.21
C ARG A 124 -2.86 -12.94 -4.98
N LEU A 125 -2.26 -12.62 -3.85
CA LEU A 125 -3.02 -12.29 -2.64
C LEU A 125 -3.86 -11.03 -2.85
N VAL A 126 -3.31 -9.99 -3.49
CA VAL A 126 -4.07 -8.78 -3.81
C VAL A 126 -5.24 -9.09 -4.74
N ASP A 127 -5.04 -9.92 -5.76
CA ASP A 127 -6.11 -10.35 -6.66
C ASP A 127 -7.22 -11.07 -5.87
N GLU A 128 -6.84 -11.95 -4.94
CA GLU A 128 -7.78 -12.66 -4.08
C GLU A 128 -8.55 -11.71 -3.14
N TRP A 129 -7.88 -10.72 -2.55
CA TRP A 129 -8.54 -9.77 -1.65
C TRP A 129 -9.57 -8.90 -2.37
N VAL A 130 -9.26 -8.44 -3.56
CA VAL A 130 -10.17 -7.60 -4.34
C VAL A 130 -11.34 -8.40 -4.90
N THR A 131 -11.11 -9.63 -5.34
CA THR A 131 -12.19 -10.52 -5.80
C THR A 131 -13.08 -10.99 -4.65
N GLY A 132 -12.52 -11.16 -3.45
CA GLY A 132 -13.25 -11.52 -2.23
C GLY A 132 -14.32 -10.50 -1.83
N ILE A 133 -14.21 -9.26 -2.26
CA ILE A 133 -15.21 -8.21 -2.07
C ILE A 133 -15.99 -7.87 -3.37
N GLY A 134 -15.91 -8.74 -4.39
CA GLY A 134 -16.65 -8.58 -5.64
C GLY A 134 -16.07 -7.58 -6.64
N LEU A 135 -14.80 -7.17 -6.48
CA LEU A 135 -14.12 -6.31 -7.44
C LEU A 135 -13.43 -7.15 -8.53
N ARG A 136 -13.20 -6.53 -9.69
CA ARG A 136 -12.52 -7.16 -10.82
C ARG A 136 -11.00 -7.04 -10.64
N SER A 137 -10.27 -8.15 -10.65
CA SER A 137 -8.81 -8.17 -10.49
C SER A 137 -8.07 -7.46 -11.61
N GLU A 138 -8.69 -7.35 -12.82
CA GLU A 138 -8.08 -6.62 -13.93
C GLU A 138 -7.92 -5.11 -13.64
N ASP A 139 -8.81 -4.54 -12.81
CA ASP A 139 -8.80 -3.12 -12.48
C ASP A 139 -7.86 -2.77 -11.33
N TYR A 140 -7.43 -3.76 -10.54
CA TYR A 140 -6.66 -3.56 -9.32
C TYR A 140 -5.39 -4.41 -9.29
N GLY A 141 -4.48 -4.12 -8.36
CA GLY A 141 -3.23 -4.86 -8.15
C GLY A 141 -2.40 -4.21 -7.05
N THR A 142 -1.16 -4.64 -6.85
CA THR A 142 -0.27 -4.10 -5.81
C THR A 142 -0.05 -2.59 -5.91
N HIS A 143 -0.04 -2.04 -7.12
CA HIS A 143 0.03 -0.59 -7.35
C HIS A 143 -1.23 0.16 -6.88
N SER A 144 -2.39 -0.50 -6.86
CA SER A 144 -3.63 0.08 -6.33
C SER A 144 -3.51 0.38 -4.86
N LEU A 145 -2.95 -0.54 -4.06
CA LEU A 145 -2.77 -0.35 -2.62
C LEU A 145 -1.85 0.85 -2.34
N ARG A 146 -0.71 0.92 -3.04
CA ARG A 146 0.21 2.06 -2.95
C ARG A 146 -0.47 3.39 -3.32
N ARG A 147 -1.32 3.38 -4.35
CA ARG A 147 -2.02 4.58 -4.86
C ARG A 147 -3.15 5.03 -3.95
N THR A 148 -3.80 4.12 -3.24
CA THR A 148 -5.03 4.36 -2.48
C THR A 148 -4.90 5.51 -1.50
N LYS A 149 -4.00 5.41 -0.53
CA LYS A 149 -3.85 6.46 0.49
C LYS A 149 -3.30 7.76 -0.09
N ALA A 150 -2.42 7.68 -1.08
CA ALA A 150 -1.91 8.84 -1.79
C ALA A 150 -3.02 9.63 -2.51
N ALA A 151 -3.92 8.92 -3.21
CA ALA A 151 -5.07 9.53 -3.90
C ALA A 151 -6.07 10.14 -2.91
N ILE A 152 -6.33 9.47 -1.78
CA ILE A 152 -7.20 10.00 -0.72
C ILE A 152 -6.62 11.30 -0.15
N ILE A 153 -5.32 11.32 0.19
CA ILE A 153 -4.65 12.52 0.71
C ILE A 153 -4.72 13.65 -0.31
N TYR A 154 -4.44 13.38 -1.58
CA TYR A 154 -4.51 14.40 -2.63
C TYR A 154 -5.92 14.97 -2.77
N LYS A 155 -6.95 14.12 -2.81
CA LYS A 155 -8.34 14.56 -2.88
C LYS A 155 -8.77 15.49 -1.73
N HIS A 156 -8.26 15.22 -0.53
CA HIS A 156 -8.61 16.02 0.66
C HIS A 156 -7.82 17.32 0.79
N THR A 157 -6.61 17.37 0.24
CA THR A 157 -5.69 18.47 0.54
C THR A 157 -5.25 19.27 -0.68
N GLY A 158 -5.37 18.73 -1.89
CA GLY A 158 -4.79 19.29 -3.11
C GLY A 158 -3.25 19.35 -3.08
N ASN A 159 -2.60 18.88 -2.00
CA ASN A 159 -1.18 19.07 -1.77
C ASN A 159 -0.33 18.02 -2.50
N LEU A 160 -0.04 18.29 -3.76
CA LEU A 160 0.76 17.42 -4.63
C LEU A 160 2.19 17.20 -4.09
N ARG A 161 2.79 18.22 -3.46
CA ARG A 161 4.15 18.13 -2.90
C ARG A 161 4.21 17.18 -1.72
N ALA A 162 3.22 17.23 -0.82
CA ALA A 162 3.13 16.27 0.29
C ALA A 162 3.03 14.84 -0.24
N VAL A 163 2.19 14.59 -1.25
CA VAL A 163 2.05 13.25 -1.86
C VAL A 163 3.35 12.82 -2.52
N GLN A 164 4.05 13.72 -3.21
CA GLN A 164 5.37 13.42 -3.80
C GLN A 164 6.36 12.92 -2.76
N ILE A 165 6.45 13.61 -1.63
CA ILE A 165 7.34 13.25 -0.51
C ILE A 165 6.95 11.87 0.06
N LEU A 166 5.67 11.64 0.33
CA LEU A 166 5.16 10.40 0.89
C LEU A 166 5.39 9.18 -0.03
N LEU A 167 5.38 9.38 -1.33
CA LEU A 167 5.67 8.34 -2.31
C LEU A 167 7.18 8.16 -2.56
N GLY A 168 8.02 9.08 -2.11
CA GLY A 168 9.45 9.10 -2.41
C GLY A 168 9.75 9.33 -3.89
N HIS A 169 8.90 10.11 -4.59
CA HIS A 169 9.14 10.46 -5.98
C HIS A 169 10.12 11.63 -6.09
N THR A 170 11.12 11.48 -6.96
CA THR A 170 12.14 12.52 -7.18
C THR A 170 11.63 13.68 -8.02
N LYS A 171 10.73 13.39 -8.96
CA LYS A 171 10.14 14.36 -9.89
C LYS A 171 8.65 14.48 -9.63
N ILE A 172 8.14 15.72 -9.63
CA ILE A 172 6.72 16.00 -9.39
C ILE A 172 5.83 15.45 -10.51
N GLU A 173 6.32 15.45 -11.74
CA GLU A 173 5.63 14.92 -12.92
C GLU A 173 5.33 13.41 -12.75
N SER A 174 6.19 12.69 -12.02
CA SER A 174 5.94 11.29 -11.67
C SER A 174 4.74 11.14 -10.73
N THR A 175 4.52 12.11 -9.85
CA THR A 175 3.39 12.13 -8.91
C THR A 175 2.11 12.51 -9.64
N VAL A 176 2.15 13.54 -10.50
CA VAL A 176 1.03 13.95 -11.36
C VAL A 176 0.53 12.76 -12.18
N ARG A 177 1.42 12.14 -12.95
CA ARG A 177 1.09 10.95 -13.76
C ARG A 177 0.60 9.79 -12.91
N TYR A 178 1.16 9.61 -11.73
CA TYR A 178 0.80 8.54 -10.81
C TYR A 178 -0.61 8.71 -10.24
N LEU A 179 -1.00 9.92 -9.90
CA LEU A 179 -2.33 10.25 -9.39
C LEU A 179 -3.38 10.31 -10.51
N GLY A 180 -2.95 10.51 -11.75
CA GLY A 180 -3.85 10.73 -12.89
C GLY A 180 -4.49 12.11 -12.84
N VAL A 181 -3.78 13.11 -12.28
CA VAL A 181 -4.22 14.52 -12.28
C VAL A 181 -4.19 15.02 -13.72
N ASP A 182 -5.31 15.51 -14.20
CA ASP A 182 -5.46 16.04 -15.55
C ASP A 182 -5.99 17.48 -15.55
N VAL A 183 -6.25 18.01 -16.74
CA VAL A 183 -6.74 19.37 -16.93
C VAL A 183 -8.12 19.57 -16.30
N GLU A 184 -8.97 18.53 -16.33
CA GLU A 184 -10.31 18.56 -15.75
C GLU A 184 -10.28 18.74 -14.23
N ASP A 185 -9.34 18.05 -13.55
CA ASP A 185 -9.10 18.24 -12.10
C ASP A 185 -8.72 19.71 -11.79
N ALA A 186 -7.87 20.33 -12.65
CA ALA A 186 -7.45 21.72 -12.48
C ALA A 186 -8.61 22.70 -12.71
N LEU A 187 -9.44 22.46 -13.74
CA LEU A 187 -10.60 23.27 -14.04
C LEU A 187 -11.65 23.19 -12.92
N ALA A 188 -11.92 22.01 -12.39
CA ALA A 188 -12.84 21.85 -11.27
C ALA A 188 -12.38 22.60 -10.01
N LEU A 189 -11.08 22.66 -9.75
CA LEU A 189 -10.52 23.48 -8.67
C LEU A 189 -10.68 24.99 -8.93
N ALA A 190 -10.45 25.42 -10.17
CA ALA A 190 -10.60 26.82 -10.56
C ALA A 190 -12.07 27.28 -10.45
N GLU A 191 -13.01 26.46 -10.93
CA GLU A 191 -14.45 26.73 -10.84
C GLU A 191 -14.97 26.79 -9.39
N GLY A 192 -14.38 25.99 -8.49
CA GLY A 192 -14.70 26.01 -7.06
C GLY A 192 -14.04 27.13 -6.25
N THR A 193 -13.22 27.99 -6.90
CA THR A 193 -12.50 29.09 -6.25
C THR A 193 -13.06 30.43 -6.71
N GLU A 194 -14.01 30.99 -5.94
CA GLU A 194 -14.49 32.36 -6.16
C GLU A 194 -13.46 33.38 -5.65
N VAL A 195 -13.21 34.42 -6.45
CA VAL A 195 -12.30 35.56 -6.12
C VAL A 195 -13.13 36.81 -5.81
#